data_69fb7abd7ae63c221bf393ee2e572bc4
#
_entry.id   69fb7abd7ae63c221bf393ee2e572bc4
#
_cell.length_a   1.000
_cell.length_b   1.000
_cell.length_c   1.000
_cell.angle_alpha   90.00
_cell.angle_beta   90.00
_cell.angle_gamma   90.00
#
_symmetry.space_group_name_H-M   'P 1'
#
loop_
_entity.id
_entity.type
_entity.pdbx_description
1 polymer ?
#
loop_
_entity_poly.entity_id
_entity_poly.type
_entity_poly.pdbx_seq_one_letter_code
_entity_poly.pdbx_strand_id
1 'polypeptide(L)'
;MAVAMAIVASLVASQLIGSKDLSWQVAIALFALAVGIPHGALDHFVTVQRTNKKSMFVFIFVYVLVAGAAVLAILKWNVLGFQIVVLMSLVHFGVGDSAFLNELDRLKGISSSRLPTAFVVLAFGSIPVVLPLINSLSTSALAQVNTNLVNWHQGFDESLRAIVLVLFIVAVAALIITKRFRDIIDLLLLTALAVLTPPLIAFAVYFGCWHAMRHTARLTLVLPESLSAYEQGKALKAFWSAVLPGTPALFGAFILAAGLWIYGNVDKSFFWFVLTIVWALTVPHMIITAKLDRKALRI
;
A
#
# COMPACT_ATOMS: atom_id res chain seq x y z
N MET A 1 4.60 -8.22 14.96
CA MET A 1 5.94 -8.87 15.04
C MET A 1 6.78 -8.54 13.81
N ALA A 2 6.35 -8.84 12.57
CA ALA A 2 7.13 -8.57 11.34
C ALA A 2 7.61 -7.11 11.22
N VAL A 3 6.72 -6.12 11.45
CA VAL A 3 7.08 -4.70 11.39
C VAL A 3 8.12 -4.32 12.44
N ALA A 4 7.98 -4.80 13.69
CA ALA A 4 8.96 -4.54 14.74
C ALA A 4 10.34 -5.12 14.40
N MET A 5 10.37 -6.34 13.86
CA MET A 5 11.61 -6.97 13.38
C MET A 5 12.22 -6.18 12.21
N ALA A 6 11.39 -5.70 11.29
CA ALA A 6 11.84 -4.90 10.15
C ALA A 6 12.42 -3.54 10.60
N ILE A 7 11.83 -2.90 11.62
CA ILE A 7 12.38 -1.67 12.22
C ILE A 7 13.79 -1.95 12.77
N VAL A 8 13.93 -2.99 13.60
CA VAL A 8 15.24 -3.34 14.18
C VAL A 8 16.25 -3.68 13.09
N ALA A 9 15.89 -4.50 12.12
CA ALA A 9 16.77 -4.84 11.00
C ALA A 9 17.17 -3.61 10.18
N SER A 10 16.25 -2.68 9.95
CA SER A 10 16.53 -1.43 9.26
C SER A 10 17.49 -0.53 10.02
N LEU A 11 17.30 -0.41 11.34
CA LEU A 11 18.22 0.37 12.19
C LEU A 11 19.63 -0.22 12.16
N VAL A 12 19.75 -1.55 12.27
CA VAL A 12 21.06 -2.24 12.17
C VAL A 12 21.67 -2.03 10.78
N ALA A 13 20.90 -2.22 9.70
CA ALA A 13 21.39 -2.01 8.33
C ALA A 13 21.82 -0.55 8.10
N SER A 14 21.07 0.40 8.63
CA SER A 14 21.42 1.83 8.53
C SER A 14 22.72 2.18 9.26
N GLN A 15 23.06 1.46 10.33
CA GLN A 15 24.35 1.62 11.02
C GLN A 15 25.51 0.96 10.26
N LEU A 16 25.27 -0.21 9.67
CA LEU A 16 26.33 -0.98 9.00
C LEU A 16 26.62 -0.51 7.58
N ILE A 17 25.57 -0.16 6.81
CA ILE A 17 25.66 0.20 5.39
C ILE A 17 25.59 1.73 5.22
N GLY A 18 24.82 2.39 6.08
CA GLY A 18 24.55 3.82 6.03
C GLY A 18 23.11 4.14 5.61
N SER A 19 22.46 5.05 6.33
CA SER A 19 21.09 5.50 6.06
C SER A 19 20.95 6.32 4.77
N LYS A 20 22.05 6.85 4.25
CA LYS A 20 22.11 7.66 3.01
C LYS A 20 22.40 6.82 1.76
N ASP A 21 22.83 5.56 1.90
CA ASP A 21 22.98 4.67 0.75
C ASP A 21 21.61 4.20 0.29
N LEU A 22 21.21 4.62 -0.90
CA LEU A 22 19.91 4.33 -1.48
C LEU A 22 19.87 2.99 -2.22
N SER A 23 21.02 2.38 -2.54
CA SER A 23 21.07 1.16 -3.35
C SER A 23 20.32 0.00 -2.69
N TRP A 24 20.63 -0.28 -1.41
CA TRP A 24 19.96 -1.33 -0.66
C TRP A 24 18.49 -1.01 -0.37
N GLN A 25 18.17 0.29 -0.16
CA GLN A 25 16.81 0.73 0.09
C GLN A 25 15.94 0.54 -1.17
N VAL A 26 16.43 0.89 -2.34
CA VAL A 26 15.74 0.67 -3.63
C VAL A 26 15.56 -0.83 -3.90
N ALA A 27 16.58 -1.66 -3.64
CA ALA A 27 16.47 -3.10 -3.79
C ALA A 27 15.36 -3.69 -2.91
N ILE A 28 15.29 -3.28 -1.63
CA ILE A 28 14.22 -3.72 -0.71
C ILE A 28 12.85 -3.18 -1.16
N ALA A 29 12.78 -1.94 -1.64
CA ALA A 29 11.53 -1.38 -2.15
C ALA A 29 11.03 -2.12 -3.39
N LEU A 30 11.90 -2.46 -4.33
CA LEU A 30 11.56 -3.29 -5.50
C LEU A 30 11.09 -4.69 -5.08
N PHE A 31 11.74 -5.30 -4.12
CA PHE A 31 11.32 -6.59 -3.57
C PHE A 31 9.94 -6.50 -2.89
N ALA A 32 9.69 -5.44 -2.12
CA ALA A 32 8.39 -5.21 -1.49
C ALA A 32 7.27 -5.00 -2.53
N LEU A 33 7.56 -4.30 -3.62
CA LEU A 33 6.64 -4.16 -4.75
C LEU A 33 6.35 -5.52 -5.40
N ALA A 34 7.38 -6.36 -5.59
CA ALA A 34 7.22 -7.70 -6.13
C ALA A 34 6.31 -8.58 -5.24
N VAL A 35 6.43 -8.47 -3.92
CA VAL A 35 5.55 -9.15 -2.95
C VAL A 35 4.14 -8.56 -2.96
N GLY A 36 4.05 -7.24 -3.12
CA GLY A 36 2.77 -6.52 -3.03
C GLY A 36 1.92 -6.59 -4.30
N ILE A 37 2.49 -6.45 -5.51
CA ILE A 37 1.73 -6.37 -6.77
C ILE A 37 0.70 -7.51 -6.96
N PRO A 38 0.98 -8.78 -6.63
CA PRO A 38 0.02 -9.85 -6.84
C PRO A 38 -1.33 -9.67 -6.16
N HIS A 39 -1.41 -8.98 -5.00
CA HIS A 39 -2.69 -8.82 -4.31
C HIS A 39 -3.69 -7.96 -5.09
N GLY A 40 -3.22 -6.90 -5.77
CA GLY A 40 -4.07 -6.03 -6.59
C GLY A 40 -4.47 -6.64 -7.93
N ALA A 41 -3.70 -7.61 -8.42
CA ALA A 41 -3.96 -8.29 -9.69
C ALA A 41 -5.17 -9.22 -9.66
N LEU A 42 -5.74 -9.49 -8.49
CA LEU A 42 -6.88 -10.41 -8.31
C LEU A 42 -8.25 -9.72 -8.35
N ASP A 43 -8.31 -8.45 -8.59
CA ASP A 43 -9.53 -7.63 -8.63
C ASP A 43 -10.61 -8.21 -9.55
N HIS A 44 -10.20 -8.76 -10.69
CA HIS A 44 -11.10 -9.38 -11.64
C HIS A 44 -11.77 -10.65 -11.08
N PHE A 45 -11.10 -11.41 -10.24
CA PHE A 45 -11.68 -12.60 -9.59
C PHE A 45 -12.68 -12.25 -8.48
N VAL A 46 -12.51 -11.09 -7.86
CA VAL A 46 -13.43 -10.59 -6.82
C VAL A 46 -14.68 -9.97 -7.44
N THR A 47 -14.57 -9.42 -8.66
CA THR A 47 -15.60 -8.59 -9.27
C THR A 47 -16.44 -9.33 -10.29
N VAL A 48 -15.85 -10.21 -11.08
CA VAL A 48 -16.48 -10.88 -12.22
C VAL A 48 -16.54 -12.39 -12.01
N GLN A 49 -17.69 -12.99 -12.29
CA GLN A 49 -17.81 -14.46 -12.29
C GLN A 49 -16.89 -15.07 -13.34
N ARG A 50 -16.06 -16.04 -12.95
CA ARG A 50 -15.07 -16.71 -13.82
C ARG A 50 -15.67 -17.34 -15.09
N THR A 51 -16.95 -17.68 -15.07
CA THR A 51 -17.67 -18.29 -16.19
C THR A 51 -18.06 -17.31 -17.30
N ASN A 52 -18.09 -16.00 -17.01
CA ASN A 52 -18.50 -14.98 -17.97
C ASN A 52 -17.30 -14.35 -18.67
N LYS A 53 -16.82 -15.01 -19.74
CA LYS A 53 -15.66 -14.55 -20.54
C LYS A 53 -15.82 -13.15 -21.13
N LYS A 54 -17.04 -12.78 -21.59
CA LYS A 54 -17.30 -11.45 -22.16
C LYS A 54 -17.15 -10.36 -21.11
N SER A 55 -17.78 -10.53 -19.94
CA SER A 55 -17.64 -9.58 -18.83
C SER A 55 -16.21 -9.49 -18.33
N MET A 56 -15.49 -10.60 -18.28
CA MET A 56 -14.07 -10.65 -17.93
C MET A 56 -13.21 -9.84 -18.91
N PHE A 57 -13.42 -10.00 -20.21
CA PHE A 57 -12.69 -9.24 -21.23
C PHE A 57 -12.97 -7.75 -21.11
N VAL A 58 -14.24 -7.34 -20.99
CA VAL A 58 -14.61 -5.92 -20.82
C VAL A 58 -14.00 -5.34 -19.55
N PHE A 59 -14.04 -6.09 -18.45
CA PHE A 59 -13.43 -5.67 -17.20
C PHE A 59 -11.93 -5.40 -17.35
N ILE A 60 -11.19 -6.37 -17.91
CA ILE A 60 -9.74 -6.23 -18.11
C ILE A 60 -9.44 -5.07 -19.06
N PHE A 61 -10.20 -4.93 -20.15
CA PHE A 61 -10.03 -3.84 -21.11
C PHE A 61 -10.20 -2.47 -20.45
N VAL A 62 -11.27 -2.26 -19.67
CA VAL A 62 -11.52 -1.01 -18.95
C VAL A 62 -10.44 -0.77 -17.89
N TYR A 63 -10.03 -1.80 -17.16
CA TYR A 63 -8.98 -1.72 -16.16
C TYR A 63 -7.65 -1.24 -16.78
N VAL A 64 -7.24 -1.85 -17.89
CA VAL A 64 -6.02 -1.47 -18.61
C VAL A 64 -6.12 -0.08 -19.21
N LEU A 65 -7.28 0.30 -19.74
CA LEU A 65 -7.51 1.65 -20.28
C LEU A 65 -7.36 2.73 -19.20
N VAL A 66 -7.97 2.52 -18.02
CA VAL A 66 -7.86 3.45 -16.87
C VAL A 66 -6.42 3.52 -16.37
N ALA A 67 -5.75 2.37 -16.22
CA ALA A 67 -4.35 2.33 -15.81
C ALA A 67 -3.44 3.02 -16.85
N GLY A 68 -3.65 2.79 -18.14
CA GLY A 68 -2.90 3.45 -19.22
C GLY A 68 -3.07 4.98 -19.21
N ALA A 69 -4.31 5.47 -19.03
CA ALA A 69 -4.57 6.89 -18.87
C ALA A 69 -3.87 7.48 -17.63
N ALA A 70 -3.85 6.73 -16.51
CA ALA A 70 -3.13 7.13 -15.30
C ALA A 70 -1.61 7.19 -15.52
N VAL A 71 -1.01 6.22 -16.23
CA VAL A 71 0.42 6.26 -16.61
C VAL A 71 0.71 7.55 -17.38
N LEU A 72 -0.07 7.84 -18.43
CA LEU A 72 0.13 9.05 -19.24
C LEU A 72 -0.02 10.32 -18.42
N ALA A 73 -0.99 10.39 -17.51
CA ALA A 73 -1.20 11.52 -16.63
C ALA A 73 0.00 11.73 -15.67
N ILE A 74 0.49 10.67 -15.02
CA ILE A 74 1.63 10.74 -14.09
C ILE A 74 2.91 11.14 -14.84
N LEU A 75 3.15 10.60 -16.02
CA LEU A 75 4.32 10.93 -16.83
C LEU A 75 4.28 12.37 -17.35
N LYS A 76 3.09 12.89 -17.69
CA LYS A 76 2.91 14.26 -18.19
C LYS A 76 2.94 15.30 -17.07
N TRP A 77 2.32 15.02 -15.92
CA TRP A 77 2.20 15.93 -14.77
C TRP A 77 2.79 15.31 -13.51
N ASN A 78 4.12 15.13 -13.49
CA ASN A 78 4.80 14.33 -12.46
C ASN A 78 4.41 14.74 -11.02
N VAL A 79 4.46 16.04 -10.70
CA VAL A 79 4.17 16.54 -9.35
C VAL A 79 2.69 16.38 -9.00
N LEU A 80 1.78 16.83 -9.86
CA LEU A 80 0.34 16.71 -9.63
C LEU A 80 -0.08 15.23 -9.58
N GLY A 81 0.42 14.41 -10.50
CA GLY A 81 0.18 12.96 -10.49
C GLY A 81 0.64 12.31 -9.18
N PHE A 82 1.82 12.68 -8.69
CA PHE A 82 2.33 12.20 -7.42
C PHE A 82 1.48 12.67 -6.23
N GLN A 83 1.06 13.94 -6.18
CA GLN A 83 0.17 14.46 -5.14
C GLN A 83 -1.16 13.71 -5.10
N ILE A 84 -1.75 13.43 -6.27
CA ILE A 84 -2.98 12.64 -6.37
C ILE A 84 -2.74 11.21 -5.86
N VAL A 85 -1.62 10.58 -6.25
CA VAL A 85 -1.26 9.23 -5.77
C VAL A 85 -1.08 9.21 -4.26
N VAL A 86 -0.41 10.21 -3.67
CA VAL A 86 -0.24 10.32 -2.20
C VAL A 86 -1.60 10.40 -1.51
N LEU A 87 -2.50 11.26 -1.99
CA LEU A 87 -3.85 11.40 -1.43
C LEU A 87 -4.67 10.11 -1.58
N MET A 88 -4.63 9.49 -2.76
CA MET A 88 -5.33 8.23 -3.02
C MET A 88 -4.78 7.10 -2.14
N SER A 89 -3.46 6.98 -2.01
CA SER A 89 -2.82 5.98 -1.16
C SER A 89 -3.19 6.16 0.32
N LEU A 90 -3.20 7.40 0.81
CA LEU A 90 -3.64 7.71 2.16
C LEU A 90 -5.06 7.18 2.42
N VAL A 91 -6.01 7.48 1.52
CA VAL A 91 -7.40 7.04 1.66
C VAL A 91 -7.49 5.51 1.55
N HIS A 92 -6.90 4.92 0.52
CA HIS A 92 -6.95 3.49 0.25
C HIS A 92 -6.36 2.66 1.39
N PHE A 93 -5.18 3.02 1.86
CA PHE A 93 -4.51 2.31 2.94
C PHE A 93 -5.26 2.42 4.26
N GLY A 94 -5.71 3.63 4.60
CA GLY A 94 -6.48 3.83 5.82
C GLY A 94 -7.82 3.10 5.81
N VAL A 95 -8.53 3.11 4.68
CA VAL A 95 -9.79 2.37 4.49
C VAL A 95 -9.55 0.86 4.55
N GLY A 96 -8.51 0.36 3.87
CA GLY A 96 -8.14 -1.05 3.86
C GLY A 96 -7.76 -1.57 5.25
N ASP A 97 -6.98 -0.81 6.02
CA ASP A 97 -6.62 -1.15 7.40
C ASP A 97 -7.85 -1.16 8.31
N SER A 98 -8.74 -0.16 8.21
CA SER A 98 -9.99 -0.12 8.98
C SER A 98 -10.92 -1.28 8.66
N ALA A 99 -11.03 -1.65 7.38
CA ALA A 99 -11.79 -2.81 6.94
C ALA A 99 -11.22 -4.11 7.51
N PHE A 100 -9.90 -4.28 7.46
CA PHE A 100 -9.22 -5.44 8.04
C PHE A 100 -9.45 -5.56 9.56
N LEU A 101 -9.35 -4.45 10.30
CA LEU A 101 -9.58 -4.45 11.75
C LEU A 101 -11.02 -4.88 12.09
N ASN A 102 -12.01 -4.36 11.35
CA ASN A 102 -13.41 -4.75 11.54
C ASN A 102 -13.67 -6.23 11.18
N GLU A 103 -13.10 -6.72 10.09
CA GLU A 103 -13.24 -8.14 9.70
C GLU A 103 -12.56 -9.07 10.72
N LEU A 104 -11.41 -8.68 11.24
CA LEU A 104 -10.69 -9.45 12.24
C LEU A 104 -11.46 -9.53 13.58
N ASP A 105 -12.10 -8.44 13.99
CA ASP A 105 -12.96 -8.42 15.19
C ASP A 105 -14.13 -9.39 15.03
N ARG A 106 -14.78 -9.40 13.86
CA ARG A 106 -15.87 -10.33 13.56
C ARG A 106 -15.43 -11.78 13.60
N LEU A 107 -14.28 -12.10 12.97
CA LEU A 107 -13.74 -13.46 12.96
C LEU A 107 -13.41 -13.96 14.37
N LYS A 108 -13.05 -13.06 15.27
CA LYS A 108 -12.75 -13.41 16.67
C LYS A 108 -14.00 -13.42 17.58
N GLY A 109 -15.18 -13.11 17.05
CA GLY A 109 -16.40 -12.99 17.85
C GLY A 109 -16.33 -11.87 18.90
N ILE A 110 -15.44 -10.89 18.69
CA ILE A 110 -15.29 -9.76 19.60
C ILE A 110 -16.40 -8.77 19.26
N SER A 111 -17.41 -8.70 20.11
CA SER A 111 -18.38 -7.59 20.12
C SER A 111 -17.70 -6.35 20.67
N SER A 112 -16.70 -5.84 19.96
CA SER A 112 -15.97 -4.67 20.41
C SER A 112 -16.82 -3.40 20.23
N SER A 113 -16.51 -2.40 21.05
CA SER A 113 -16.92 -1.03 20.82
C SER A 113 -16.66 -0.63 19.36
N ARG A 114 -17.56 0.13 18.76
CA ARG A 114 -17.47 0.55 17.35
C ARG A 114 -16.09 1.12 17.06
N LEU A 115 -15.47 0.64 15.98
CA LEU A 115 -14.24 1.21 15.46
C LEU A 115 -14.50 2.70 15.14
N PRO A 116 -13.69 3.65 15.64
CA PRO A 116 -13.80 5.06 15.25
C PRO A 116 -13.24 5.24 13.84
N THR A 117 -13.97 4.71 12.84
CA THR A 117 -13.50 4.46 11.47
C THR A 117 -12.90 5.70 10.82
N ALA A 118 -13.54 6.88 10.97
CA ALA A 118 -13.05 8.10 10.35
C ALA A 118 -11.63 8.47 10.83
N PHE A 119 -11.39 8.42 12.15
CA PHE A 119 -10.10 8.75 12.73
C PHE A 119 -9.05 7.68 12.43
N VAL A 120 -9.44 6.41 12.44
CA VAL A 120 -8.57 5.28 12.10
C VAL A 120 -8.16 5.38 10.63
N VAL A 121 -9.09 5.61 9.69
CA VAL A 121 -8.78 5.80 8.26
C VAL A 121 -7.75 6.92 8.07
N LEU A 122 -7.98 8.08 8.68
CA LEU A 122 -7.10 9.23 8.49
C LEU A 122 -5.71 9.01 9.10
N ALA A 123 -5.62 8.42 10.30
CA ALA A 123 -4.34 8.20 10.96
C ALA A 123 -3.55 7.04 10.33
N PHE A 124 -4.19 5.87 10.13
CA PHE A 124 -3.53 4.70 9.54
C PHE A 124 -3.13 4.92 8.08
N GLY A 125 -3.82 5.82 7.37
CA GLY A 125 -3.43 6.20 6.01
C GLY A 125 -2.35 7.27 5.97
N SER A 126 -2.47 8.35 6.76
CA SER A 126 -1.54 9.48 6.69
C SER A 126 -0.15 9.17 7.24
N ILE A 127 -0.06 8.43 8.33
CA ILE A 127 1.20 8.12 8.99
C ILE A 127 2.17 7.39 8.06
N PRO A 128 1.84 6.22 7.49
CA PRO A 128 2.79 5.48 6.66
C PRO A 128 3.01 6.09 5.28
N VAL A 129 2.12 6.99 4.81
CA VAL A 129 2.25 7.62 3.50
C VAL A 129 2.94 8.97 3.59
N VAL A 130 2.50 9.84 4.49
CA VAL A 130 2.96 11.24 4.51
C VAL A 130 4.27 11.40 5.30
N LEU A 131 4.39 10.80 6.50
CA LEU A 131 5.58 11.00 7.33
C LEU A 131 6.90 10.58 6.65
N PRO A 132 6.99 9.43 5.95
CA PRO A 132 8.21 9.09 5.22
C PRO A 132 8.55 10.10 4.11
N LEU A 133 7.54 10.71 3.47
CA LEU A 133 7.72 11.64 2.36
C LEU A 133 8.14 13.06 2.78
N ILE A 134 7.95 13.42 4.05
CA ILE A 134 8.38 14.70 4.64
C ILE A 134 9.54 14.53 5.65
N ASN A 135 10.14 13.35 5.69
CA ASN A 135 11.36 13.09 6.47
C ASN A 135 12.57 13.79 5.83
N SER A 136 13.56 14.18 6.62
CA SER A 136 14.78 14.84 6.11
C SER A 136 15.56 14.02 5.08
N LEU A 137 15.45 12.68 5.10
CA LEU A 137 16.05 11.78 4.13
C LEU A 137 15.21 11.62 2.86
N SER A 138 13.98 12.14 2.82
CA SER A 138 13.08 11.98 1.68
C SER A 138 13.56 12.70 0.44
N THR A 139 14.23 13.84 0.59
CA THR A 139 14.77 14.63 -0.53
C THR A 139 15.69 13.78 -1.43
N SER A 140 16.65 13.06 -0.84
CA SER A 140 17.55 12.19 -1.60
C SER A 140 16.83 10.97 -2.18
N ALA A 141 15.90 10.38 -1.43
CA ALA A 141 15.09 9.26 -1.92
C ALA A 141 14.19 9.66 -3.09
N LEU A 142 13.51 10.81 -3.01
CA LEU A 142 12.68 11.33 -4.10
C LEU A 142 13.53 11.74 -5.32
N ALA A 143 14.71 12.34 -5.11
CA ALA A 143 15.63 12.67 -6.19
C ALA A 143 16.09 11.43 -6.95
N GLN A 144 16.32 10.32 -6.27
CA GLN A 144 16.66 9.03 -6.89
C GLN A 144 15.49 8.46 -7.72
N VAL A 145 14.26 8.71 -7.29
CA VAL A 145 13.05 8.30 -8.03
C VAL A 145 12.85 9.23 -9.24
N ASN A 146 12.65 10.52 -8.97
CA ASN A 146 12.45 11.56 -9.96
C ASN A 146 12.68 12.94 -9.32
N THR A 147 13.66 13.68 -9.78
CA THR A 147 14.03 14.99 -9.23
C THR A 147 12.88 16.00 -9.16
N ASN A 148 11.90 15.91 -10.06
CA ASN A 148 10.71 16.77 -10.05
C ASN A 148 9.86 16.61 -8.80
N LEU A 149 10.01 15.47 -8.07
CA LEU A 149 9.20 15.17 -6.88
C LEU A 149 9.80 15.71 -5.59
N VAL A 150 11.03 16.22 -5.62
CA VAL A 150 11.73 16.68 -4.41
C VAL A 150 10.92 17.73 -3.64
N ASN A 151 10.26 18.63 -4.36
CA ASN A 151 9.43 19.68 -3.75
C ASN A 151 7.91 19.44 -3.96
N TRP A 152 7.47 18.18 -3.90
CA TRP A 152 6.07 17.81 -4.13
C TRP A 152 5.09 18.49 -3.18
N HIS A 153 5.52 18.80 -1.95
CA HIS A 153 4.73 19.45 -0.89
C HIS A 153 4.72 20.98 -0.98
N GLN A 154 5.48 21.58 -1.92
CA GLN A 154 5.48 23.04 -2.19
C GLN A 154 5.72 23.91 -0.94
N GLY A 155 6.54 23.43 0.02
CA GLY A 155 6.82 24.14 1.28
C GLY A 155 5.81 23.91 2.40
N PHE A 156 4.81 23.04 2.20
CA PHE A 156 3.80 22.71 3.23
C PHE A 156 4.19 21.53 4.14
N ASP A 157 5.46 21.12 4.17
CA ASP A 157 5.94 19.98 4.96
C ASP A 157 5.66 20.11 6.46
N GLU A 158 5.88 21.27 7.05
CA GLU A 158 5.56 21.52 8.47
C GLU A 158 4.05 21.48 8.74
N SER A 159 3.24 22.01 7.83
CA SER A 159 1.77 21.93 7.93
C SER A 159 1.28 20.49 7.82
N LEU A 160 1.84 19.71 6.89
CA LEU A 160 1.54 18.29 6.75
C LEU A 160 1.94 17.51 8.01
N ARG A 161 3.10 17.79 8.58
CA ARG A 161 3.56 17.20 9.84
C ARG A 161 2.60 17.50 10.99
N ALA A 162 2.19 18.77 11.13
CA ALA A 162 1.24 19.18 12.15
C ALA A 162 -0.12 18.49 11.97
N ILE A 163 -0.64 18.39 10.75
CA ILE A 163 -1.90 17.70 10.44
C ILE A 163 -1.79 16.22 10.83
N VAL A 164 -0.73 15.51 10.43
CA VAL A 164 -0.57 14.09 10.75
C VAL A 164 -0.45 13.89 12.26
N LEU A 165 0.24 14.78 12.99
CA LEU A 165 0.33 14.73 14.45
C LEU A 165 -1.04 14.90 15.12
N VAL A 166 -1.84 15.86 14.65
CA VAL A 166 -3.21 16.05 15.17
C VAL A 166 -4.07 14.81 14.89
N LEU A 167 -4.02 14.26 13.67
CA LEU A 167 -4.74 13.04 13.33
C LEU A 167 -4.32 11.84 14.19
N PHE A 168 -3.02 11.71 14.47
CA PHE A 168 -2.50 10.68 15.37
C PHE A 168 -3.07 10.84 16.79
N ILE A 169 -2.99 12.04 17.36
CA ILE A 169 -3.49 12.31 18.74
C ILE A 169 -4.99 12.02 18.83
N VAL A 170 -5.77 12.50 17.86
CA VAL A 170 -7.23 12.28 17.83
C VAL A 170 -7.56 10.80 17.68
N ALA A 171 -6.85 10.08 16.81
CA ALA A 171 -7.06 8.65 16.63
C ALA A 171 -6.71 7.85 17.90
N VAL A 172 -5.58 8.16 18.55
CA VAL A 172 -5.20 7.53 19.83
C VAL A 172 -6.24 7.79 20.90
N ALA A 173 -6.71 9.04 21.05
CA ALA A 173 -7.75 9.38 22.01
C ALA A 173 -9.05 8.59 21.74
N ALA A 174 -9.49 8.53 20.48
CA ALA A 174 -10.68 7.78 20.08
C ALA A 174 -10.53 6.27 20.34
N LEU A 175 -9.34 5.71 20.08
CA LEU A 175 -9.02 4.29 20.34
C LEU A 175 -8.96 3.99 21.86
N ILE A 176 -8.47 4.92 22.68
CA ILE A 176 -8.49 4.79 24.17
C ILE A 176 -9.96 4.78 24.65
N ILE A 177 -10.78 5.74 24.22
CA ILE A 177 -12.18 5.85 24.61
C ILE A 177 -12.93 4.56 24.23
N THR A 178 -12.62 4.00 23.07
CA THR A 178 -13.24 2.76 22.59
C THR A 178 -12.52 1.50 23.10
N LYS A 179 -11.53 1.60 23.99
CA LYS A 179 -10.75 0.51 24.62
C LYS A 179 -10.08 -0.42 23.59
N ARG A 180 -9.68 0.13 22.45
CA ARG A 180 -9.04 -0.61 21.34
C ARG A 180 -7.50 -0.57 21.44
N PHE A 181 -6.96 -1.04 22.55
CA PHE A 181 -5.51 -0.95 22.87
C PHE A 181 -4.62 -1.66 21.84
N ARG A 182 -5.10 -2.74 21.23
CA ARG A 182 -4.36 -3.43 20.16
C ARG A 182 -4.15 -2.52 18.95
N ASP A 183 -5.18 -1.77 18.57
CA ASP A 183 -5.10 -0.88 17.41
C ASP A 183 -4.22 0.33 17.69
N ILE A 184 -4.10 0.75 18.97
CA ILE A 184 -3.11 1.73 19.40
C ILE A 184 -1.68 1.19 19.20
N ILE A 185 -1.42 -0.08 19.57
CA ILE A 185 -0.10 -0.70 19.36
C ILE A 185 0.22 -0.75 17.86
N ASP A 186 -0.74 -1.13 17.01
CA ASP A 186 -0.60 -1.13 15.56
C ASP A 186 -0.25 0.27 15.04
N LEU A 187 -0.95 1.31 15.50
CA LEU A 187 -0.70 2.70 15.11
C LEU A 187 0.69 3.19 15.56
N LEU A 188 1.09 2.87 16.79
CA LEU A 188 2.41 3.19 17.34
C LEU A 188 3.53 2.50 16.54
N LEU A 189 3.35 1.24 16.15
CA LEU A 189 4.31 0.51 15.31
C LEU A 189 4.47 1.14 13.93
N LEU A 190 3.37 1.57 13.31
CA LEU A 190 3.43 2.28 12.02
C LEU A 190 4.09 3.64 12.15
N THR A 191 3.82 4.37 13.25
CA THR A 191 4.48 5.64 13.53
C THR A 191 5.98 5.44 13.74
N ALA A 192 6.38 4.45 14.54
CA ALA A 192 7.78 4.11 14.74
C ALA A 192 8.47 3.73 13.42
N LEU A 193 7.80 2.93 12.58
CA LEU A 193 8.31 2.59 11.25
C LEU A 193 8.54 3.85 10.41
N ALA A 194 7.56 4.75 10.33
CA ALA A 194 7.63 5.94 9.49
C ALA A 194 8.69 6.96 9.96
N VAL A 195 8.96 7.03 11.27
CA VAL A 195 9.87 8.03 11.86
C VAL A 195 11.29 7.49 11.99
N LEU A 196 11.46 6.21 12.36
CA LEU A 196 12.77 5.65 12.72
C LEU A 196 13.51 5.00 11.56
N THR A 197 12.83 4.74 10.42
CA THR A 197 13.47 4.07 9.29
C THR A 197 13.61 4.99 8.08
N PRO A 198 14.57 4.74 7.17
CA PRO A 198 14.67 5.49 5.93
C PRO A 198 13.37 5.43 5.11
N PRO A 199 13.01 6.48 4.36
CA PRO A 199 11.70 6.60 3.69
C PRO A 199 11.34 5.44 2.76
N LEU A 200 12.29 4.94 1.96
CA LEU A 200 12.05 3.80 1.07
C LEU A 200 11.85 2.50 1.83
N ILE A 201 12.48 2.34 2.99
CA ILE A 201 12.28 1.17 3.87
C ILE A 201 10.92 1.26 4.59
N ALA A 202 10.55 2.45 5.08
CA ALA A 202 9.22 2.67 5.65
C ALA A 202 8.13 2.28 4.64
N PHE A 203 8.26 2.75 3.39
CA PHE A 203 7.37 2.37 2.29
C PHE A 203 7.38 0.86 2.03
N ALA A 204 8.56 0.25 1.88
CA ALA A 204 8.70 -1.16 1.56
C ALA A 204 8.04 -2.08 2.62
N VAL A 205 8.33 -1.82 3.89
CA VAL A 205 7.78 -2.60 5.00
C VAL A 205 6.28 -2.39 5.14
N TYR A 206 5.82 -1.14 5.05
CA TYR A 206 4.40 -0.85 5.11
C TYR A 206 3.65 -1.50 3.95
N PHE A 207 4.08 -1.27 2.72
CA PHE A 207 3.42 -1.81 1.54
C PHE A 207 3.46 -3.34 1.49
N GLY A 208 4.66 -3.95 1.61
CA GLY A 208 4.84 -5.40 1.45
C GLY A 208 4.40 -6.21 2.66
N CYS A 209 4.81 -5.80 3.88
CA CYS A 209 4.61 -6.61 5.10
C CYS A 209 3.35 -6.25 5.87
N TRP A 210 2.73 -5.10 5.59
CA TRP A 210 1.54 -4.66 6.31
C TRP A 210 0.32 -4.61 5.40
N HIS A 211 0.27 -3.69 4.45
CA HIS A 211 -0.89 -3.48 3.59
C HIS A 211 -1.18 -4.70 2.69
N ALA A 212 -0.21 -5.13 1.89
CA ALA A 212 -0.40 -6.25 0.97
C ALA A 212 -0.73 -7.56 1.69
N MET A 213 -0.08 -7.83 2.83
CA MET A 213 -0.35 -9.03 3.62
C MET A 213 -1.74 -9.02 4.24
N ARG A 214 -2.21 -7.87 4.75
CA ARG A 214 -3.58 -7.72 5.29
C ARG A 214 -4.61 -7.89 4.19
N HIS A 215 -4.40 -7.26 3.03
CA HIS A 215 -5.30 -7.41 1.90
C HIS A 215 -5.33 -8.84 1.37
N THR A 216 -4.17 -9.51 1.24
CA THR A 216 -4.09 -10.94 0.87
C THR A 216 -4.83 -11.81 1.88
N ALA A 217 -4.70 -11.55 3.18
CA ALA A 217 -5.46 -12.28 4.21
C ALA A 217 -6.98 -12.15 4.02
N ARG A 218 -7.47 -10.97 3.64
CA ARG A 218 -8.89 -10.76 3.29
C ARG A 218 -9.29 -11.55 2.05
N LEU A 219 -8.44 -11.57 1.02
CA LEU A 219 -8.68 -12.34 -0.19
C LEU A 219 -8.75 -13.86 0.05
N THR A 220 -8.05 -14.39 1.07
CA THR A 220 -8.16 -15.82 1.41
C THR A 220 -9.57 -16.23 1.82
N LEU A 221 -10.38 -15.29 2.30
CA LEU A 221 -11.77 -15.53 2.71
C LEU A 221 -12.77 -15.27 1.57
N VAL A 222 -12.32 -14.73 0.46
CA VAL A 222 -13.19 -14.36 -0.68
C VAL A 222 -13.00 -15.31 -1.88
N LEU A 223 -11.76 -15.77 -2.11
CA LEU A 223 -11.43 -16.63 -3.23
C LEU A 223 -11.78 -18.10 -2.92
N PRO A 224 -12.62 -18.79 -3.72
CA PRO A 224 -13.16 -20.11 -3.38
C PRO A 224 -12.09 -21.16 -3.06
N GLU A 225 -11.03 -21.25 -3.87
CA GLU A 225 -9.94 -22.22 -3.66
C GLU A 225 -9.13 -21.93 -2.38
N SER A 226 -8.93 -20.63 -2.10
CA SER A 226 -8.23 -20.18 -0.90
C SER A 226 -9.07 -20.42 0.35
N LEU A 227 -10.37 -20.10 0.30
CA LEU A 227 -11.32 -20.31 1.38
C LEU A 227 -11.40 -21.81 1.74
N SER A 228 -11.54 -22.68 0.75
CA SER A 228 -11.56 -24.14 0.98
C SER A 228 -10.29 -24.64 1.68
N ALA A 229 -9.12 -24.12 1.30
CA ALA A 229 -7.86 -24.47 1.98
C ALA A 229 -7.81 -23.92 3.41
N TYR A 230 -8.33 -22.70 3.63
CA TYR A 230 -8.42 -22.08 4.95
C TYR A 230 -9.33 -22.88 5.91
N GLU A 231 -10.52 -23.28 5.46
CA GLU A 231 -11.47 -24.09 6.22
C GLU A 231 -10.91 -25.47 6.59
N GLN A 232 -9.99 -26.02 5.77
CA GLN A 232 -9.24 -27.24 6.06
C GLN A 232 -8.06 -27.04 7.03
N GLY A 233 -7.86 -25.81 7.56
CA GLY A 233 -6.73 -25.49 8.43
C GLY A 233 -5.38 -25.37 7.71
N LYS A 234 -5.36 -25.36 6.37
CA LYS A 234 -4.15 -25.31 5.54
C LYS A 234 -3.78 -23.85 5.21
N ALA A 235 -3.41 -23.05 6.23
CA ALA A 235 -3.20 -21.61 6.10
C ALA A 235 -2.18 -21.23 5.01
N LEU A 236 -1.05 -21.96 4.92
CA LEU A 236 -0.04 -21.68 3.90
C LEU A 236 -0.56 -21.93 2.46
N LYS A 237 -1.34 -23.01 2.27
CA LYS A 237 -1.98 -23.31 0.99
C LYS A 237 -3.02 -22.24 0.65
N ALA A 238 -3.82 -21.78 1.60
CA ALA A 238 -4.78 -20.71 1.42
C ALA A 238 -4.09 -19.43 0.96
N PHE A 239 -2.99 -19.05 1.62
CA PHE A 239 -2.19 -17.89 1.23
C PHE A 239 -1.66 -18.00 -0.20
N TRP A 240 -0.99 -19.10 -0.54
CA TRP A 240 -0.44 -19.26 -1.90
C TRP A 240 -1.51 -19.34 -2.98
N SER A 241 -2.66 -19.94 -2.70
CA SER A 241 -3.81 -19.93 -3.62
C SER A 241 -4.37 -18.52 -3.86
N ALA A 242 -4.17 -17.60 -2.91
CA ALA A 242 -4.54 -16.19 -3.05
C ALA A 242 -3.46 -15.34 -3.74
N VAL A 243 -2.19 -15.75 -3.78
CA VAL A 243 -1.09 -14.95 -4.34
C VAL A 243 -0.72 -15.37 -5.76
N LEU A 244 -0.58 -16.69 -6.00
CA LEU A 244 -0.05 -17.21 -7.27
C LEU A 244 -0.82 -16.76 -8.52
N PRO A 245 -2.16 -16.66 -8.53
CA PRO A 245 -2.87 -16.18 -9.71
C PRO A 245 -2.58 -14.73 -10.09
N GLY A 246 -2.04 -13.94 -9.17
CA GLY A 246 -1.63 -12.55 -9.41
C GLY A 246 -0.20 -12.39 -9.96
N THR A 247 0.62 -13.45 -9.94
CA THR A 247 2.02 -13.37 -10.36
C THR A 247 2.24 -12.97 -11.84
N PRO A 248 1.37 -13.32 -12.81
CA PRO A 248 1.54 -12.84 -14.19
C PRO A 248 1.50 -11.31 -14.30
N ALA A 249 0.70 -10.64 -13.48
CA ALA A 249 0.65 -9.17 -13.47
C ALA A 249 1.93 -8.54 -12.93
N LEU A 250 2.61 -9.21 -11.98
CA LEU A 250 3.93 -8.80 -11.52
C LEU A 250 4.92 -8.74 -12.68
N PHE A 251 5.05 -9.83 -13.43
CA PHE A 251 5.94 -9.87 -14.60
C PHE A 251 5.54 -8.83 -15.65
N GLY A 252 4.24 -8.69 -15.94
CA GLY A 252 3.73 -7.68 -16.86
C GLY A 252 4.08 -6.25 -16.44
N ALA A 253 3.96 -5.92 -15.16
CA ALA A 253 4.32 -4.60 -14.63
C ALA A 253 5.81 -4.30 -14.78
N PHE A 254 6.69 -5.25 -14.46
CA PHE A 254 8.14 -5.07 -14.59
C PHE A 254 8.59 -5.01 -16.05
N ILE A 255 8.02 -5.83 -16.93
CA ILE A 255 8.30 -5.80 -18.38
C ILE A 255 7.88 -4.45 -18.96
N LEU A 256 6.68 -3.96 -18.61
CA LEU A 256 6.20 -2.67 -19.08
C LEU A 256 7.08 -1.51 -18.56
N ALA A 257 7.48 -1.56 -17.28
CA ALA A 257 8.39 -0.58 -16.70
C ALA A 257 9.75 -0.58 -17.41
N ALA A 258 10.30 -1.77 -17.71
CA ALA A 258 11.54 -1.91 -18.47
C ALA A 258 11.39 -1.36 -19.90
N GLY A 259 10.28 -1.65 -20.57
CA GLY A 259 9.97 -1.09 -21.89
C GLY A 259 9.93 0.44 -21.87
N LEU A 260 9.22 1.04 -20.92
CA LEU A 260 9.14 2.49 -20.77
C LEU A 260 10.52 3.10 -20.44
N TRP A 261 11.33 2.42 -19.65
CA TRP A 261 12.69 2.88 -19.32
C TRP A 261 13.64 2.84 -20.52
N ILE A 262 13.62 1.74 -21.30
CA ILE A 262 14.52 1.54 -22.44
C ILE A 262 14.15 2.48 -23.60
N TYR A 263 12.84 2.59 -23.90
CA TYR A 263 12.38 3.33 -25.09
C TYR A 263 12.00 4.78 -24.80
N GLY A 264 11.89 5.15 -23.53
CA GLY A 264 11.40 6.49 -23.13
C GLY A 264 12.43 7.61 -23.27
N ASN A 265 13.69 7.31 -23.61
CA ASN A 265 14.81 8.28 -23.73
C ASN A 265 14.87 9.28 -22.55
N VAL A 266 14.61 8.83 -21.35
CA VAL A 266 14.42 9.69 -20.18
C VAL A 266 15.56 9.44 -19.19
N ASP A 267 16.23 10.50 -18.75
CA ASP A 267 17.24 10.49 -17.67
C ASP A 267 16.63 10.13 -16.30
N LYS A 268 15.68 9.20 -16.28
CA LYS A 268 14.96 8.77 -15.07
C LYS A 268 15.28 7.33 -14.71
N SER A 269 15.27 7.06 -13.41
CA SER A 269 15.61 5.73 -12.91
C SER A 269 14.56 4.68 -13.33
N PHE A 270 14.98 3.44 -13.51
CA PHE A 270 14.05 2.30 -13.70
C PHE A 270 12.99 2.24 -12.59
N PHE A 271 13.39 2.57 -11.36
CA PHE A 271 12.50 2.59 -10.21
C PHE A 271 11.33 3.57 -10.36
N TRP A 272 11.56 4.74 -11.00
CA TRP A 272 10.48 5.68 -11.34
C TRP A 272 9.39 5.03 -12.20
N PHE A 273 9.78 4.29 -13.23
CA PHE A 273 8.81 3.64 -14.11
C PHE A 273 8.07 2.50 -13.42
N VAL A 274 8.75 1.72 -12.57
CA VAL A 274 8.08 0.70 -11.74
C VAL A 274 7.03 1.34 -10.84
N LEU A 275 7.38 2.42 -10.13
CA LEU A 275 6.44 3.14 -9.27
C LEU A 275 5.28 3.74 -10.09
N THR A 276 5.55 4.33 -11.24
CA THR A 276 4.51 4.89 -12.12
C THR A 276 3.49 3.82 -12.53
N ILE A 277 3.96 2.64 -12.91
CA ILE A 277 3.08 1.51 -13.26
C ILE A 277 2.25 1.05 -12.04
N VAL A 278 2.89 0.87 -10.89
CA VAL A 278 2.19 0.46 -9.66
C VAL A 278 1.14 1.48 -9.25
N TRP A 279 1.48 2.77 -9.26
CA TRP A 279 0.54 3.85 -8.94
C TRP A 279 -0.62 3.91 -9.92
N ALA A 280 -0.35 3.74 -11.22
CA ALA A 280 -1.38 3.71 -12.25
C ALA A 280 -2.33 2.51 -12.09
N LEU A 281 -1.81 1.33 -11.75
CA LEU A 281 -2.61 0.14 -11.45
C LEU A 281 -3.43 0.30 -10.17
N THR A 282 -2.95 1.09 -9.20
CA THR A 282 -3.68 1.39 -7.97
C THR A 282 -4.97 2.15 -8.24
N VAL A 283 -5.05 2.97 -9.30
CA VAL A 283 -6.26 3.74 -9.63
C VAL A 283 -7.50 2.85 -9.84
N PRO A 284 -7.52 1.91 -10.79
CA PRO A 284 -8.65 1.01 -10.95
C PRO A 284 -8.81 0.04 -9.75
N HIS A 285 -7.71 -0.41 -9.14
CA HIS A 285 -7.73 -1.26 -7.95
C HIS A 285 -8.52 -0.63 -6.80
N MET A 286 -8.30 0.64 -6.49
CA MET A 286 -9.03 1.34 -5.42
C MET A 286 -10.53 1.43 -5.67
N ILE A 287 -10.95 1.59 -6.93
CA ILE A 287 -12.38 1.63 -7.29
C ILE A 287 -13.04 0.29 -6.96
N ILE A 288 -12.32 -0.80 -7.22
CA ILE A 288 -12.83 -2.16 -7.03
C ILE A 288 -12.84 -2.53 -5.55
N THR A 289 -11.74 -2.30 -4.85
CA THR A 289 -11.63 -2.60 -3.42
C THR A 289 -12.60 -1.78 -2.57
N ALA A 290 -12.98 -0.58 -3.03
CA ALA A 290 -13.98 0.24 -2.35
C ALA A 290 -15.32 -0.51 -2.12
N LYS A 291 -15.71 -1.43 -3.02
CA LYS A 291 -16.90 -2.27 -2.84
C LYS A 291 -16.70 -3.30 -1.73
N LEU A 292 -15.54 -3.94 -1.69
CA LEU A 292 -15.16 -4.90 -0.65
C LEU A 292 -15.08 -4.20 0.72
N ASP A 293 -14.45 -3.03 0.75
CA ASP A 293 -14.24 -2.25 1.95
C ASP A 293 -15.56 -1.71 2.53
N ARG A 294 -16.46 -1.21 1.67
CA ARG A 294 -17.80 -0.80 2.10
C ARG A 294 -18.56 -1.93 2.79
N LYS A 295 -18.47 -3.16 2.27
CA LYS A 295 -19.08 -4.32 2.91
C LYS A 295 -18.48 -4.61 4.28
N ALA A 296 -17.17 -4.44 4.41
CA ALA A 296 -16.45 -4.62 5.68
C ALA A 296 -16.77 -3.55 6.72
N LEU A 297 -16.99 -2.30 6.29
CA LEU A 297 -17.23 -1.15 7.16
C LEU A 297 -18.71 -0.89 7.50
N ARG A 298 -19.63 -1.47 6.73
CA ARG A 298 -21.09 -1.32 6.96
C ARG A 298 -21.59 -2.27 8.05
N ILE A 299 -21.33 -1.94 9.30
CA ILE A 299 -22.03 -2.59 10.42
C ILE A 299 -22.25 -1.60 11.56
#